data_492f0a4f3d5a3fd90f6902c2e7f02b8e
#
_entry.id   492f0a4f3d5a3fd90f6902c2e7f02b8e
#
_cell.length_a   1.000
_cell.length_b   1.000
_cell.length_c   1.000
_cell.angle_alpha   90.00
_cell.angle_beta   90.00
_cell.angle_gamma   90.00
#
_symmetry.space_group_name_H-M   'P 1'
#
loop_
_entity.id
_entity.type
_entity.pdbx_description
1 polymer ?
#
loop_
_entity_poly.entity_id
_entity_poly.type
_entity_poly.pdbx_seq_one_letter_code
_entity_poly.pdbx_strand_id
1 'polypeptide(L)'
;MTARCPVDCTFNLIGKKFTIHILRNMIILGHTGFNQFETIEGFNSKTLAIRLKEMLENDLIERKVYSGIPTRVEYSVIEKGKSVLPILEQMLALSMKYAPEEVFADGKPRSFKDVLGRNMERMP
;
A
#
# COMPACT_ATOMS: atom_id res chain seq x y z
N MET A 1 30.73 13.37 7.09
CA MET A 1 29.31 13.32 6.71
C MET A 1 28.77 11.93 6.93
N THR A 2 27.72 11.84 7.73
CA THR A 2 27.07 10.54 7.98
C THR A 2 26.02 10.28 6.92
N ALA A 3 26.18 9.17 6.22
CA ALA A 3 25.15 8.68 5.32
C ALA A 3 24.32 7.64 6.07
N ARG A 4 23.00 7.66 5.86
CA ARG A 4 22.11 6.67 6.42
C ARG A 4 22.14 5.41 5.54
N CYS A 5 21.93 4.27 6.18
CA CYS A 5 21.75 3.01 5.45
C CYS A 5 20.50 3.10 4.56
N PRO A 6 20.60 2.78 3.26
CA PRO A 6 19.45 2.79 2.36
C PRO A 6 18.30 1.88 2.81
N VAL A 7 18.62 0.75 3.44
CA VAL A 7 17.60 -0.15 3.99
C VAL A 7 16.82 0.53 5.10
N ASP A 8 17.52 1.22 6.00
CA ASP A 8 16.87 1.95 7.10
C ASP A 8 16.00 3.08 6.58
N CYS A 9 16.45 3.81 5.56
CA CYS A 9 15.68 4.89 4.95
C CYS A 9 14.36 4.38 4.37
N THR A 10 14.40 3.27 3.63
CA THR A 10 13.21 2.67 3.05
C THR A 10 12.31 2.10 4.14
N PHE A 11 12.88 1.38 5.10
CA PHE A 11 12.11 0.81 6.20
C PHE A 11 11.37 1.90 6.99
N ASN A 12 12.04 3.01 7.29
CA ASN A 12 11.41 4.12 7.99
C ASN A 12 10.30 4.78 7.17
N LEU A 13 10.42 4.76 5.85
CA LEU A 13 9.43 5.34 4.95
C LEU A 13 8.15 4.51 4.89
N ILE A 14 8.25 3.19 4.78
CA ILE A 14 7.12 2.30 4.51
C ILE A 14 6.81 1.30 5.61
N GLY A 15 7.67 1.17 6.61
CA GLY A 15 7.56 0.14 7.65
C GLY A 15 6.58 0.45 8.78
N LYS A 16 5.97 1.60 8.78
CA LYS A 16 4.99 1.96 9.82
C LYS A 16 3.66 1.25 9.59
N LYS A 17 2.94 1.01 10.67
CA LYS A 17 1.62 0.38 10.62
C LYS A 17 0.71 1.09 9.61
N PHE A 18 0.11 0.33 8.72
CA PHE A 18 -0.80 0.72 7.65
C PHE A 18 -0.17 1.36 6.40
N THR A 19 1.02 1.93 6.45
CA THR A 19 1.61 2.61 5.28
C THR A 19 1.68 1.69 4.06
N ILE A 20 2.30 0.54 4.21
CA ILE A 20 2.45 -0.42 3.11
C ILE A 20 1.09 -0.99 2.67
N HIS A 21 0.15 -1.15 3.61
CA HIS A 21 -1.20 -1.66 3.30
C HIS A 21 -2.01 -0.64 2.50
N ILE A 22 -1.89 0.65 2.83
CA ILE A 22 -2.54 1.72 2.07
C ILE A 22 -2.00 1.75 0.64
N LEU A 23 -0.67 1.69 0.48
CA LEU A 23 -0.04 1.63 -0.83
C LEU A 23 -0.49 0.41 -1.62
N ARG A 24 -0.57 -0.76 -0.98
CA ARG A 24 -1.10 -1.99 -1.59
C ARG A 24 -2.51 -1.75 -2.13
N ASN A 25 -3.39 -1.20 -1.32
CA ASN A 25 -4.77 -0.96 -1.72
C ASN A 25 -4.86 0.05 -2.87
N MET A 26 -4.06 1.09 -2.84
CA MET A 26 -4.04 2.09 -3.91
C MET A 26 -3.47 1.53 -5.21
N ILE A 27 -2.34 0.84 -5.14
CA ILE A 27 -1.63 0.34 -6.33
C ILE A 27 -2.35 -0.86 -6.94
N ILE A 28 -2.75 -1.82 -6.11
CA ILE A 28 -3.28 -3.11 -6.60
C ILE A 28 -4.80 -3.07 -6.76
N LEU A 29 -5.51 -2.48 -5.80
CA LEU A 29 -6.97 -2.47 -5.79
C LEU A 29 -7.56 -1.18 -6.38
N GLY A 30 -6.74 -0.17 -6.64
CA GLY A 30 -7.19 1.11 -7.16
C GLY A 30 -8.01 1.94 -6.19
N HIS A 31 -7.86 1.71 -4.89
CA HIS A 31 -8.57 2.47 -3.87
C HIS A 31 -8.13 3.93 -3.85
N THR A 32 -9.06 4.84 -3.67
CA THR A 32 -8.83 6.29 -3.65
C THR A 32 -9.47 6.99 -2.46
N GLY A 33 -10.35 6.32 -1.74
CA GLY A 33 -11.14 6.93 -0.68
C GLY A 33 -10.85 6.35 0.70
N PHE A 34 -11.00 7.21 1.72
CA PHE A 34 -10.79 6.83 3.11
C PHE A 34 -11.63 5.60 3.50
N ASN A 35 -12.89 5.57 3.06
CA ASN A 35 -13.79 4.45 3.38
C ASN A 35 -13.31 3.10 2.84
N GLN A 36 -12.64 3.11 1.69
CA GLN A 36 -12.09 1.88 1.11
C GLN A 36 -10.93 1.34 1.94
N PHE A 37 -10.16 2.23 2.57
CA PHE A 37 -9.04 1.83 3.44
C PHE A 37 -9.50 1.21 4.76
N GLU A 38 -10.77 1.38 5.12
CA GLU A 38 -11.36 0.75 6.31
C GLU A 38 -11.35 -0.78 6.21
N THR A 39 -11.18 -1.33 5.01
CA THR A 39 -11.08 -2.78 4.80
C THR A 39 -9.74 -3.37 5.23
N ILE A 40 -8.76 -2.53 5.53
CA ILE A 40 -7.45 -2.97 6.00
C ILE A 40 -7.61 -3.62 7.38
N GLU A 41 -7.03 -4.82 7.54
CA GLU A 41 -7.07 -5.55 8.80
C GLU A 41 -6.47 -4.73 9.93
N GLY A 42 -7.18 -4.69 11.06
CA GLY A 42 -6.75 -3.90 12.21
C GLY A 42 -7.03 -2.41 12.06
N PHE A 43 -7.96 -2.03 11.19
CA PHE A 43 -8.32 -0.65 10.90
C PHE A 43 -8.44 0.20 12.17
N ASN A 44 -7.83 1.38 12.11
CA ASN A 44 -7.92 2.41 13.14
C ASN A 44 -7.94 3.76 12.43
N SER A 45 -9.07 4.46 12.48
CA SER A 45 -9.27 5.71 11.74
C SER A 45 -8.26 6.80 12.10
N LYS A 46 -7.89 6.89 13.36
CA LYS A 46 -6.92 7.88 13.83
C LYS A 46 -5.54 7.61 13.25
N THR A 47 -5.08 6.37 13.33
CA THR A 47 -3.78 5.97 12.77
C THR A 47 -3.76 6.12 11.26
N LEU A 48 -4.85 5.73 10.59
CA LEU A 48 -4.98 5.85 9.14
C LEU A 48 -4.83 7.30 8.69
N ALA A 49 -5.50 8.23 9.38
CA ALA A 49 -5.40 9.65 9.07
C ALA A 49 -3.96 10.17 9.24
N ILE A 50 -3.27 9.73 10.29
CA ILE A 50 -1.87 10.09 10.53
C ILE A 50 -0.97 9.58 9.40
N ARG A 51 -1.16 8.32 9.00
CA ARG A 51 -0.36 7.71 7.92
C ARG A 51 -0.58 8.40 6.58
N LEU A 52 -1.83 8.72 6.25
CA LEU A 52 -2.14 9.44 5.01
C LEU A 52 -1.45 10.81 4.99
N LYS A 53 -1.45 11.52 6.11
CA LYS A 53 -0.76 12.81 6.23
C LYS A 53 0.75 12.67 6.01
N GLU A 54 1.37 11.69 6.65
CA GLU A 54 2.79 11.40 6.48
C GLU A 54 3.13 11.02 5.04
N MET A 55 2.29 10.24 4.41
CA MET A 55 2.48 9.81 3.03
C MET A 55 2.40 10.99 2.06
N LEU A 56 1.54 11.95 2.32
CA LEU A 56 1.47 13.21 1.58
C LEU A 56 2.77 14.01 1.76
N GLU A 57 3.24 14.14 3.00
CA GLU A 57 4.47 14.86 3.32
C GLU A 57 5.71 14.21 2.68
N ASN A 58 5.68 12.88 2.53
CA ASN A 58 6.78 12.11 1.94
C ASN A 58 6.65 11.92 0.41
N ASP A 59 5.69 12.59 -0.22
CA ASP A 59 5.46 12.51 -1.67
C ASP A 59 5.19 11.11 -2.22
N LEU A 60 4.58 10.27 -1.42
CA LEU A 60 4.15 8.93 -1.85
C LEU A 60 2.80 8.99 -2.55
N ILE A 61 1.95 9.90 -2.13
CA ILE A 61 0.58 10.08 -2.62
C ILE A 61 0.27 11.56 -2.78
N GLU A 62 -0.79 11.85 -3.51
CA GLU A 62 -1.37 13.18 -3.59
C GLU A 62 -2.84 13.14 -3.19
N ARG A 63 -3.38 14.31 -2.86
CA ARG A 63 -4.76 14.46 -2.40
C ARG A 63 -5.45 15.49 -3.29
N LYS A 64 -6.62 15.13 -3.81
CA LYS A 64 -7.48 16.03 -4.58
C LYS A 64 -8.80 16.22 -3.86
N VAL A 65 -9.25 17.47 -3.78
CA VAL A 65 -10.54 17.80 -3.21
C VAL A 65 -11.43 18.28 -4.34
N TYR A 66 -12.57 17.61 -4.50
CA TYR A 66 -13.59 17.98 -5.48
C TYR A 66 -14.70 18.73 -4.77
N SER A 67 -14.95 19.97 -5.20
CA SER A 67 -16.04 20.77 -4.65
C SER A 67 -17.38 20.18 -5.05
N GLY A 68 -18.35 20.26 -4.14
CA GLY A 68 -19.67 19.71 -4.35
C GLY A 68 -20.38 19.51 -3.02
N ILE A 69 -21.56 18.90 -3.06
CA ILE A 69 -22.35 18.58 -1.87
C ILE A 69 -22.69 17.09 -1.94
N PRO A 70 -22.01 16.21 -1.18
CA PRO A 70 -20.89 16.50 -0.26
C PRO A 70 -19.57 16.73 -0.99
N THR A 71 -18.63 17.39 -0.33
CA THR A 71 -17.26 17.52 -0.81
C THR A 71 -16.61 16.14 -0.88
N ARG A 72 -15.95 15.83 -2.00
CA ARG A 72 -15.29 14.55 -2.20
C ARG A 72 -13.77 14.72 -2.15
N VAL A 73 -13.11 13.83 -1.45
CA VAL A 73 -11.64 13.78 -1.35
C VAL A 73 -11.16 12.47 -1.94
N GLU A 74 -10.19 12.55 -2.84
CA GLU A 74 -9.54 11.38 -3.43
C GLU A 74 -8.04 11.43 -3.20
N TYR A 75 -7.48 10.27 -2.88
CA TYR A 75 -6.03 10.05 -2.78
C TYR A 75 -5.57 9.24 -3.96
N SER A 76 -4.43 9.59 -4.53
CA SER A 76 -3.81 8.82 -5.60
C SER A 76 -2.32 8.67 -5.36
N VAL A 77 -1.79 7.49 -5.74
CA VAL A 77 -0.38 7.21 -5.62
C VAL A 77 0.37 7.92 -6.74
N ILE A 78 1.46 8.59 -6.40
CA ILE A 78 2.32 9.25 -7.38
C ILE A 78 3.60 8.44 -7.62
N GLU A 79 4.50 8.93 -8.47
CA GLU A 79 5.64 8.16 -8.98
C GLU A 79 6.46 7.48 -7.88
N LYS A 80 6.82 8.23 -6.83
CA LYS A 80 7.59 7.69 -5.71
C LYS A 80 6.85 6.55 -5.00
N GLY A 81 5.54 6.72 -4.77
CA GLY A 81 4.71 5.68 -4.17
C GLY A 81 4.60 4.44 -5.06
N LYS A 82 4.46 4.63 -6.38
CA LYS A 82 4.40 3.52 -7.34
C LYS A 82 5.69 2.72 -7.36
N SER A 83 6.82 3.34 -7.05
CA SER A 83 8.12 2.67 -6.98
C SER A 83 8.21 1.64 -5.85
N VAL A 84 7.25 1.64 -4.94
CA VAL A 84 7.16 0.64 -3.86
C VAL A 84 6.60 -0.69 -4.36
N LEU A 85 5.98 -0.72 -5.54
CA LEU A 85 5.36 -1.95 -6.08
C LEU A 85 6.31 -3.16 -6.10
N PRO A 86 7.56 -3.06 -6.60
CA PRO A 86 8.47 -4.20 -6.57
C PRO A 86 8.73 -4.75 -5.15
N ILE A 87 8.74 -3.87 -4.15
CA ILE A 87 8.91 -4.26 -2.75
C ILE A 87 7.67 -5.03 -2.27
N LEU A 88 6.48 -4.52 -2.58
CA LEU A 88 5.21 -5.20 -2.29
C LEU A 88 5.16 -6.59 -2.90
N GLU A 89 5.56 -6.71 -4.17
CA GLU A 89 5.59 -7.98 -4.87
C GLU A 89 6.50 -8.99 -4.18
N GLN A 90 7.68 -8.56 -3.72
CA GLN A 90 8.61 -9.43 -3.02
C GLN A 90 8.11 -9.81 -1.62
N MET A 91 7.43 -8.91 -0.93
CA MET A 91 6.80 -9.22 0.36
C MET A 91 5.72 -10.30 0.19
N LEU A 92 4.89 -10.16 -0.83
CA LEU A 92 3.87 -11.16 -1.16
C LEU A 92 4.50 -12.50 -1.52
N ALA A 93 5.50 -12.49 -2.40
CA ALA A 93 6.18 -13.69 -2.85
C ALA A 93 6.81 -14.46 -1.69
N LEU A 94 7.43 -13.75 -0.75
CA LEU A 94 8.09 -14.37 0.40
C LEU A 94 7.09 -15.16 1.26
N SER A 95 5.98 -14.54 1.64
CA SER A 95 4.98 -15.19 2.49
C SER A 95 4.21 -16.28 1.76
N MET A 96 3.87 -16.05 0.50
CA MET A 96 3.14 -17.05 -0.29
C MET A 96 3.98 -18.31 -0.55
N LYS A 97 5.30 -18.15 -0.64
CA LYS A 97 6.21 -19.28 -0.88
C LYS A 97 6.54 -20.05 0.40
N TYR A 98 6.90 -19.32 1.48
CA TYR A 98 7.46 -19.93 2.69
C TYR A 98 6.46 -20.08 3.84
N ALA A 99 5.35 -19.37 3.80
CA ALA A 99 4.30 -19.48 4.82
C ALA A 99 2.91 -19.56 4.18
N PRO A 100 2.70 -20.46 3.19
CA PRO A 100 1.41 -20.55 2.51
C PRO A 100 0.27 -20.97 3.44
N GLU A 101 0.56 -21.69 4.50
CA GLU A 101 -0.42 -22.11 5.50
C GLU A 101 -1.00 -20.92 6.29
N GLU A 102 -0.26 -19.80 6.36
CA GLU A 102 -0.75 -18.58 7.01
C GLU A 102 -1.53 -17.69 6.05
N VAL A 103 -1.26 -17.81 4.75
CA VAL A 103 -1.79 -16.92 3.72
C VAL A 103 -2.99 -17.52 2.99
N PHE A 104 -2.95 -18.81 2.69
CA PHE A 104 -3.98 -19.50 1.90
C PHE A 104 -4.68 -20.58 2.70
N ALA A 105 -6.00 -20.71 2.47
CA ALA A 105 -6.82 -21.72 3.13
C ALA A 105 -6.37 -23.16 2.83
N ASP A 106 -5.84 -23.42 1.63
CA ASP A 106 -5.36 -24.75 1.23
C ASP A 106 -3.88 -25.02 1.61
N GLY A 107 -3.17 -24.00 2.12
CA GLY A 107 -1.80 -24.11 2.53
C GLY A 107 -0.78 -24.37 1.41
N LYS A 108 -1.16 -24.14 0.16
CA LYS A 108 -0.30 -24.42 -0.99
C LYS A 108 0.40 -23.17 -1.48
N PRO A 109 1.73 -23.23 -1.78
CA PRO A 109 2.47 -22.08 -2.30
C PRO A 109 1.91 -21.59 -3.63
N ARG A 110 1.92 -20.27 -3.81
CA ARG A 110 1.54 -19.59 -5.05
C ARG A 110 2.51 -18.46 -5.32
N SER A 111 2.60 -18.02 -6.58
CA SER A 111 3.37 -16.83 -6.93
C SER A 111 2.45 -15.60 -6.88
N PHE A 112 3.03 -14.41 -6.74
CA PHE A 112 2.24 -13.18 -6.79
C PHE A 112 1.55 -13.02 -8.16
N LYS A 113 2.14 -13.55 -9.22
CA LYS A 113 1.57 -13.53 -10.56
C LYS A 113 0.24 -14.30 -10.62
N ASP A 114 0.15 -15.42 -9.91
CA ASP A 114 -1.08 -16.22 -9.86
C ASP A 114 -2.20 -15.48 -9.10
N VAL A 115 -1.83 -14.71 -8.08
CA VAL A 115 -2.79 -14.03 -7.19
C VAL A 115 -3.15 -12.64 -7.72
N LEU A 116 -2.17 -11.88 -8.19
CA LEU A 116 -2.33 -10.47 -8.55
C LEU A 116 -2.41 -10.21 -10.06
N GLY A 117 -2.24 -11.23 -10.89
CA GLY A 117 -2.17 -11.05 -12.34
C GLY A 117 -3.27 -10.17 -12.92
N ARG A 118 -4.53 -10.42 -12.54
CA ARG A 118 -5.69 -9.65 -13.02
C ARG A 118 -5.67 -8.20 -12.53
N ASN A 119 -5.28 -8.00 -11.26
CA ASN A 119 -5.26 -6.67 -10.67
C ASN A 119 -4.11 -5.84 -11.21
N MET A 120 -2.96 -6.47 -11.47
CA MET A 120 -1.80 -5.80 -12.05
C MET A 120 -2.08 -5.31 -13.47
N GLU A 121 -2.85 -6.06 -14.26
CA GLU A 121 -3.24 -5.67 -15.61
C GLU A 121 -4.12 -4.42 -15.63
N ARG A 122 -4.80 -4.12 -14.53
CA ARG A 122 -5.68 -2.95 -14.40
C ARG A 122 -4.95 -1.68 -13.96
N MET A 123 -3.68 -1.81 -13.62
CA MET A 123 -2.90 -0.63 -13.21
C MET A 123 -2.54 0.21 -14.43
N PRO A 124 -2.71 1.54 -14.35
CA PRO A 124 -2.36 2.44 -15.43
C PRO A 124 -0.86 2.50 -15.70
#